data_22a38b17ff941bac9521c9f35ae7a20f
#
_entry.id   22a38b17ff941bac9521c9f35ae7a20f
#
_cell.length_a   1.000
_cell.length_b   1.000
_cell.length_c   1.000
_cell.angle_alpha   90.00
_cell.angle_beta   90.00
_cell.angle_gamma   90.00
#
_symmetry.space_group_name_H-M   'P 1'
#
loop_
_entity.id
_entity.type
_entity.pdbx_description
1 polymer ?
#
loop_
_entity_poly.entity_id
_entity_poly.type
_entity_poly.pdbx_seq_one_letter_code
_entity_poly.pdbx_strand_id
1 'polypeptide(L)'
;MENVFGNKLVSARKMAGMSLQDLENKLEKVVSRQALHKYEQGKMKPDSQVLLALSNVLHVPVDYFYSVPAVKIELKNIDYRKYSSKISKTEQLSVEEKAKENCERYLELEHLINPNEKSEYFVYDKIIETADDAENAAKKLREVWSLGYDPIPGVVEMLEDKGYKVIELDAPDGFDGMKADVDGKRIIVLKKSVKQGEDVVRKRLTALHELAHHSLQFSKKIPEKEIEKLCHTFSSAVLYPADMAKKELSKDRFHFYQNELMLIKERWGISFSAVFARALHLGIITSFIYKRFNIGYRERKLHLNEPGKFMSKEKPVKMQRLVYMGLSKEILTINEAAYYLGMSAWKFKEQLHQIV
;
A
#
# COMPACT_ATOMS: atom_id res chain seq x y z
N MET A 1 -32.34 4.33 15.94
CA MET A 1 -31.91 4.24 14.51
C MET A 1 -30.45 4.63 14.43
N GLU A 2 -29.67 3.90 13.71
CA GLU A 2 -28.25 4.18 13.53
C GLU A 2 -28.08 5.52 12.76
N ASN A 3 -27.15 6.37 13.22
CA ASN A 3 -26.85 7.66 12.58
C ASN A 3 -25.93 7.43 11.36
N VAL A 4 -26.46 6.82 10.30
CA VAL A 4 -25.69 6.47 9.08
C VAL A 4 -25.09 7.73 8.47
N PHE A 5 -25.90 8.74 8.20
CA PHE A 5 -25.44 9.99 7.59
C PHE A 5 -24.32 10.64 8.38
N GLY A 6 -24.52 10.82 9.68
CA GLY A 6 -23.52 11.49 10.53
C GLY A 6 -22.19 10.73 10.58
N ASN A 7 -22.23 9.39 10.69
CA ASN A 7 -21.05 8.56 10.69
C ASN A 7 -20.29 8.69 9.35
N LYS A 8 -21.00 8.63 8.22
CA LYS A 8 -20.38 8.79 6.88
C LYS A 8 -19.85 10.21 6.65
N LEU A 9 -20.50 11.23 7.22
CA LEU A 9 -19.98 12.62 7.17
C LEU A 9 -18.66 12.74 7.96
N VAL A 10 -18.56 12.13 9.14
CA VAL A 10 -17.32 12.06 9.92
C VAL A 10 -16.22 11.36 9.13
N SER A 11 -16.52 10.21 8.52
CA SER A 11 -15.57 9.46 7.70
C SER A 11 -15.10 10.27 6.49
N ALA A 12 -16.01 10.86 5.72
CA ALA A 12 -15.65 11.70 4.56
C ALA A 12 -14.76 12.89 4.95
N ARG A 13 -15.11 13.59 6.04
CA ARG A 13 -14.31 14.70 6.55
C ARG A 13 -12.91 14.27 7.00
N LYS A 14 -12.81 13.15 7.72
CA LYS A 14 -11.52 12.59 8.12
C LYS A 14 -10.69 12.15 6.91
N MET A 15 -11.28 11.48 5.93
CA MET A 15 -10.61 11.11 4.67
C MET A 15 -10.06 12.33 3.95
N ALA A 16 -10.79 13.47 3.98
CA ALA A 16 -10.34 14.74 3.43
C ALA A 16 -9.28 15.45 4.30
N GLY A 17 -8.93 14.91 5.48
CA GLY A 17 -7.99 15.53 6.41
C GLY A 17 -8.47 16.84 6.99
N MET A 18 -9.78 17.04 7.14
CA MET A 18 -10.39 18.31 7.57
C MET A 18 -10.89 18.26 9.00
N SER A 19 -10.67 19.33 9.75
CA SER A 19 -11.44 19.64 10.97
C SER A 19 -12.85 20.15 10.60
N LEU A 20 -13.75 20.23 11.58
CA LEU A 20 -15.06 20.89 11.35
C LEU A 20 -14.92 22.35 10.92
N GLN A 21 -13.90 23.03 11.42
CA GLN A 21 -13.60 24.42 11.04
C GLN A 21 -13.11 24.52 9.59
N ASP A 22 -12.25 23.60 9.16
CA ASP A 22 -11.77 23.56 7.79
C ASP A 22 -12.92 23.28 6.81
N LEU A 23 -13.84 22.38 7.19
CA LEU A 23 -15.01 22.06 6.38
C LEU A 23 -15.96 23.25 6.27
N GLU A 24 -16.25 23.98 7.37
CA GLU A 24 -17.02 25.22 7.34
C GLU A 24 -16.40 26.25 6.40
N ASN A 25 -15.09 26.47 6.50
CA ASN A 25 -14.35 27.39 5.64
C ASN A 25 -14.44 27.02 4.16
N LYS A 26 -14.27 25.71 3.85
CA LYS A 26 -14.36 25.19 2.47
C LYS A 26 -15.77 25.26 1.89
N LEU A 27 -16.79 25.20 2.73
CA LEU A 27 -18.19 25.40 2.37
C LEU A 27 -18.55 26.88 2.27
N GLU A 28 -17.56 27.81 2.31
CA GLU A 28 -17.77 29.26 2.23
C GLU A 28 -18.79 29.78 3.26
N LYS A 29 -18.85 29.13 4.42
CA LYS A 29 -19.77 29.39 5.53
C LYS A 29 -21.27 29.25 5.19
N VAL A 30 -21.60 28.54 4.10
CA VAL A 30 -23.00 28.17 3.79
C VAL A 30 -23.62 27.40 4.96
N VAL A 31 -22.78 26.65 5.71
CA VAL A 31 -23.15 25.87 6.88
C VAL A 31 -22.20 26.17 8.02
N SER A 32 -22.73 26.49 9.19
CA SER A 32 -21.90 26.75 10.38
C SER A 32 -21.29 25.46 10.95
N ARG A 33 -20.13 25.60 11.61
CA ARG A 33 -19.48 24.50 12.35
C ARG A 33 -20.43 23.81 13.34
N GLN A 34 -21.31 24.59 13.99
CA GLN A 34 -22.30 24.04 14.93
C GLN A 34 -23.34 23.18 14.20
N ALA A 35 -23.79 23.57 13.01
CA ALA A 35 -24.71 22.76 12.19
C ALA A 35 -24.04 21.49 11.70
N LEU A 36 -22.79 21.58 11.21
CA LEU A 36 -21.99 20.42 10.83
C LEU A 36 -21.85 19.40 11.98
N HIS A 37 -21.57 19.89 13.18
CA HIS A 37 -21.49 19.05 14.36
C HIS A 37 -22.83 18.35 14.69
N LYS A 38 -23.97 19.07 14.54
CA LYS A 38 -25.31 18.49 14.71
C LYS A 38 -25.60 17.43 13.64
N TYR A 39 -25.13 17.62 12.40
CA TYR A 39 -25.24 16.60 11.34
C TYR A 39 -24.43 15.36 11.69
N GLU A 40 -23.18 15.51 12.15
CA GLU A 40 -22.36 14.39 12.59
C GLU A 40 -22.97 13.63 13.76
N GLN A 41 -23.69 14.32 14.67
CA GLN A 41 -24.40 13.67 15.79
C GLN A 41 -25.77 13.09 15.41
N GLY A 42 -26.23 13.29 14.18
CA GLY A 42 -27.57 12.84 13.75
C GLY A 42 -28.73 13.65 14.34
N LYS A 43 -28.44 14.79 14.98
CA LYS A 43 -29.46 15.67 15.59
C LYS A 43 -30.16 16.56 14.57
N MET A 44 -29.60 16.69 13.37
CA MET A 44 -30.16 17.48 12.29
C MET A 44 -29.78 16.83 10.96
N LYS A 45 -30.59 17.00 9.93
CA LYS A 45 -30.28 16.56 8.56
C LYS A 45 -30.02 17.79 7.68
N PRO A 46 -29.06 17.69 6.73
CA PRO A 46 -28.87 18.77 5.74
C PRO A 46 -30.02 18.78 4.74
N ASP A 47 -30.28 19.92 4.17
CA ASP A 47 -31.10 20.05 2.96
C ASP A 47 -30.34 19.61 1.71
N SER A 48 -30.99 19.56 0.57
CA SER A 48 -30.40 19.10 -0.69
C SER A 48 -29.24 19.99 -1.17
N GLN A 49 -29.31 21.32 -0.92
CA GLN A 49 -28.28 22.26 -1.32
C GLN A 49 -26.98 22.02 -0.50
N VAL A 50 -27.13 21.90 0.80
CA VAL A 50 -26.02 21.57 1.72
C VAL A 50 -25.43 20.21 1.41
N LEU A 51 -26.28 19.20 1.11
CA LEU A 51 -25.83 17.85 0.77
C LEU A 51 -24.96 17.85 -0.50
N LEU A 52 -25.37 18.57 -1.53
CA LEU A 52 -24.57 18.75 -2.75
C LEU A 52 -23.25 19.48 -2.48
N ALA A 53 -23.28 20.53 -1.66
CA ALA A 53 -22.06 21.26 -1.28
C ALA A 53 -21.07 20.35 -0.51
N LEU A 54 -21.58 19.54 0.43
CA LEU A 54 -20.78 18.54 1.16
C LEU A 54 -20.16 17.50 0.20
N SER A 55 -20.97 16.97 -0.72
CA SER A 55 -20.51 16.01 -1.75
C SER A 55 -19.34 16.58 -2.58
N ASN A 56 -19.47 17.82 -3.03
CA ASN A 56 -18.44 18.48 -3.84
C ASN A 56 -17.15 18.76 -3.05
N VAL A 57 -17.27 19.31 -1.85
CA VAL A 57 -16.10 19.67 -1.02
C VAL A 57 -15.35 18.46 -0.51
N LEU A 58 -16.07 17.38 -0.16
CA LEU A 58 -15.50 16.16 0.37
C LEU A 58 -15.13 15.15 -0.73
N HIS A 59 -15.43 15.44 -1.99
CA HIS A 59 -15.17 14.61 -3.15
C HIS A 59 -15.74 13.18 -3.04
N VAL A 60 -16.94 13.06 -2.46
CA VAL A 60 -17.68 11.81 -2.37
C VAL A 60 -19.05 11.96 -3.05
N PRO A 61 -19.60 10.93 -3.71
CA PRO A 61 -20.94 11.02 -4.28
C PRO A 61 -22.00 11.14 -3.17
N VAL A 62 -23.16 11.72 -3.51
CA VAL A 62 -24.26 11.91 -2.54
C VAL A 62 -24.70 10.60 -1.90
N ASP A 63 -24.75 9.52 -2.67
CA ASP A 63 -25.16 8.18 -2.20
C ASP A 63 -24.20 7.62 -1.13
N TYR A 64 -22.94 8.08 -1.11
CA TYR A 64 -21.98 7.71 -0.07
C TYR A 64 -22.49 7.97 1.34
N PHE A 65 -23.14 9.10 1.56
CA PHE A 65 -23.64 9.50 2.89
C PHE A 65 -24.76 8.59 3.43
N TYR A 66 -25.38 7.81 2.57
CA TYR A 66 -26.47 6.89 2.92
C TYR A 66 -26.07 5.41 2.78
N SER A 67 -24.85 5.15 2.32
CA SER A 67 -24.34 3.78 2.19
C SER A 67 -24.06 3.18 3.58
N VAL A 68 -24.59 2.00 3.82
CA VAL A 68 -24.31 1.23 5.04
C VAL A 68 -23.38 0.10 4.63
N PRO A 69 -22.14 0.07 5.09
CA PRO A 69 -21.26 -1.07 4.81
C PRO A 69 -21.86 -2.32 5.47
N ALA A 70 -21.93 -3.41 4.73
CA ALA A 70 -22.41 -4.69 5.26
C ALA A 70 -21.44 -5.24 6.33
N VAL A 71 -20.17 -4.88 6.25
CA VAL A 71 -19.12 -5.29 7.18
C VAL A 71 -18.51 -4.03 7.81
N LYS A 72 -18.70 -3.87 9.12
CA LYS A 72 -17.98 -2.84 9.90
C LYS A 72 -16.67 -3.44 10.38
N ILE A 73 -15.57 -2.82 10.04
CA ILE A 73 -14.24 -3.29 10.41
C ILE A 73 -13.53 -2.33 11.34
N GLU A 74 -12.60 -2.88 12.10
CA GLU A 74 -11.61 -2.14 12.86
C GLU A 74 -10.22 -2.56 12.37
N LEU A 75 -9.43 -1.60 11.93
CA LEU A 75 -8.04 -1.84 11.56
C LEU A 75 -7.22 -2.05 12.84
N LYS A 76 -6.58 -3.22 12.96
CA LYS A 76 -5.73 -3.57 14.12
C LYS A 76 -4.27 -3.61 13.71
N ASN A 77 -3.38 -3.52 14.69
CA ASN A 77 -1.92 -3.67 14.51
C ASN A 77 -1.32 -2.71 13.48
N ILE A 78 -1.89 -1.51 13.36
CA ILE A 78 -1.34 -0.46 12.50
C ILE A 78 -0.04 0.05 13.14
N ASP A 79 1.04 0.07 12.36
CA ASP A 79 2.30 0.63 12.82
C ASP A 79 2.44 2.10 12.41
N TYR A 80 2.06 3.00 13.34
CA TYR A 80 2.17 4.46 13.12
C TYR A 80 3.56 5.03 13.40
N ARG A 81 4.43 4.30 14.12
CA ARG A 81 5.70 4.85 14.60
C ARG A 81 6.63 5.23 13.47
N LYS A 82 6.61 4.47 12.39
CA LYS A 82 7.39 4.70 11.17
C LYS A 82 7.12 6.07 10.53
N TYR A 83 5.90 6.57 10.65
CA TYR A 83 5.45 7.79 9.97
C TYR A 83 5.29 8.99 10.90
N SER A 84 5.34 8.81 12.21
CA SER A 84 5.09 9.86 13.20
C SER A 84 5.99 11.10 13.07
N SER A 85 7.18 10.94 12.48
CA SER A 85 8.11 12.04 12.25
C SER A 85 7.99 12.71 10.86
N LYS A 86 7.21 12.10 9.93
CA LYS A 86 7.14 12.55 8.53
C LYS A 86 5.78 13.08 8.12
N ILE A 87 4.72 12.66 8.77
CA ILE A 87 3.34 13.08 8.49
C ILE A 87 2.63 13.50 9.77
N SER A 88 1.75 14.50 9.67
CA SER A 88 0.97 15.01 10.79
C SER A 88 -0.06 13.98 11.28
N LYS A 89 -0.52 14.13 12.52
CA LYS A 89 -1.57 13.27 13.08
C LYS A 89 -2.87 13.30 12.26
N THR A 90 -3.20 14.45 11.70
CA THR A 90 -4.39 14.61 10.83
C THR A 90 -4.23 13.81 9.54
N GLU A 91 -3.04 13.84 8.93
CA GLU A 91 -2.74 13.05 7.73
C GLU A 91 -2.75 11.54 8.03
N GLN A 92 -2.22 11.13 9.19
CA GLN A 92 -2.30 9.73 9.64
C GLN A 92 -3.76 9.25 9.73
N LEU A 93 -4.62 10.03 10.40
CA LEU A 93 -6.04 9.73 10.52
C LEU A 93 -6.75 9.70 9.15
N SER A 94 -6.36 10.57 8.22
CA SER A 94 -6.89 10.56 6.85
C SER A 94 -6.53 9.28 6.11
N VAL A 95 -5.27 8.85 6.18
CA VAL A 95 -4.81 7.60 5.57
C VAL A 95 -5.54 6.39 6.16
N GLU A 96 -5.67 6.36 7.49
CA GLU A 96 -6.37 5.28 8.21
C GLU A 96 -7.84 5.18 7.78
N GLU A 97 -8.55 6.28 7.76
CA GLU A 97 -9.97 6.30 7.38
C GLU A 97 -10.17 5.89 5.91
N LYS A 98 -9.29 6.35 5.01
CA LYS A 98 -9.28 5.88 3.61
C LYS A 98 -9.00 4.39 3.49
N ALA A 99 -8.03 3.89 4.25
CA ALA A 99 -7.70 2.47 4.26
C ALA A 99 -8.89 1.64 4.76
N LYS A 100 -9.52 2.06 5.86
CA LYS A 100 -10.70 1.43 6.44
C LYS A 100 -11.85 1.35 5.43
N GLU A 101 -12.22 2.47 4.82
CA GLU A 101 -13.30 2.53 3.83
C GLU A 101 -13.03 1.62 2.61
N ASN A 102 -11.78 1.57 2.14
CA ASN A 102 -11.40 0.67 1.04
C ASN A 102 -11.41 -0.80 1.47
N CYS A 103 -10.97 -1.11 2.70
CA CYS A 103 -11.03 -2.47 3.26
C CYS A 103 -12.47 -2.96 3.40
N GLU A 104 -13.37 -2.13 3.94
CA GLU A 104 -14.80 -2.47 4.08
C GLU A 104 -15.37 -2.91 2.74
N ARG A 105 -15.20 -2.09 1.70
CA ARG A 105 -15.68 -2.41 0.34
C ARG A 105 -15.03 -3.66 -0.24
N TYR A 106 -13.73 -3.84 -0.01
CA TYR A 106 -13.01 -5.00 -0.53
C TYR A 106 -13.48 -6.30 0.11
N LEU A 107 -13.60 -6.32 1.43
CA LEU A 107 -13.99 -7.51 2.18
C LEU A 107 -15.46 -7.87 1.93
N GLU A 108 -16.34 -6.87 1.80
CA GLU A 108 -17.73 -7.06 1.41
C GLU A 108 -17.83 -7.68 0.01
N LEU A 109 -17.14 -7.12 -0.98
CA LEU A 109 -17.10 -7.64 -2.34
C LEU A 109 -16.53 -9.08 -2.39
N GLU A 110 -15.43 -9.33 -1.69
CA GLU A 110 -14.82 -10.66 -1.64
C GLU A 110 -15.79 -11.70 -1.03
N HIS A 111 -16.46 -11.34 0.07
CA HIS A 111 -17.45 -12.21 0.69
C HIS A 111 -18.60 -12.52 -0.26
N LEU A 112 -19.05 -11.53 -1.02
CA LEU A 112 -20.17 -11.69 -1.96
C LEU A 112 -19.80 -12.57 -3.17
N ILE A 113 -18.60 -12.40 -3.73
CA ILE A 113 -18.19 -13.04 -4.99
C ILE A 113 -17.43 -14.35 -4.77
N ASN A 114 -16.58 -14.40 -3.73
CA ASN A 114 -15.71 -15.54 -3.44
C ASN A 114 -15.59 -15.80 -1.92
N PRO A 115 -16.68 -16.21 -1.25
CA PRO A 115 -16.73 -16.37 0.21
C PRO A 115 -15.74 -17.41 0.76
N ASN A 116 -15.28 -18.34 -0.07
CA ASN A 116 -14.39 -19.42 0.32
C ASN A 116 -12.92 -19.15 -0.05
N GLU A 117 -12.56 -17.92 -0.32
CA GLU A 117 -11.17 -17.55 -0.65
C GLU A 117 -10.21 -17.96 0.45
N LYS A 118 -9.25 -18.79 0.11
CA LYS A 118 -8.19 -19.23 1.01
C LYS A 118 -6.98 -18.32 0.90
N SER A 119 -6.36 -18.03 2.05
CA SER A 119 -5.13 -17.26 2.12
C SER A 119 -3.95 -18.16 2.43
N GLU A 120 -2.86 -18.01 1.69
CA GLU A 120 -1.60 -18.73 1.87
C GLU A 120 -0.54 -17.80 2.47
N TYR A 121 -0.84 -17.26 3.65
CA TYR A 121 0.06 -16.32 4.32
C TYR A 121 1.39 -16.98 4.68
N PHE A 122 2.48 -16.32 4.35
CA PHE A 122 3.78 -16.71 4.85
C PHE A 122 3.94 -16.29 6.31
N VAL A 123 4.44 -17.21 7.14
CA VAL A 123 4.84 -16.96 8.52
C VAL A 123 6.19 -17.65 8.73
N TYR A 124 7.16 -16.88 9.19
CA TYR A 124 8.46 -17.42 9.55
C TYR A 124 8.46 -17.79 11.04
N ASP A 125 8.81 -19.01 11.36
CA ASP A 125 8.68 -19.61 12.69
C ASP A 125 9.82 -19.28 13.66
N LYS A 126 10.91 -18.67 13.14
CA LYS A 126 12.06 -18.30 13.95
C LYS A 126 12.08 -16.80 14.26
N ILE A 127 12.65 -16.47 15.42
CA ILE A 127 12.87 -15.08 15.82
C ILE A 127 14.01 -14.49 14.98
N ILE A 128 13.79 -13.29 14.48
CA ILE A 128 14.78 -12.52 13.71
C ILE A 128 15.56 -11.62 14.67
N GLU A 129 16.88 -11.80 14.68
CA GLU A 129 17.82 -10.98 15.47
C GLU A 129 18.91 -10.36 14.60
N THR A 130 19.24 -10.98 13.49
CA THR A 130 20.34 -10.59 12.62
C THR A 130 19.91 -10.43 11.16
N ALA A 131 20.77 -9.80 10.38
CA ALA A 131 20.55 -9.69 8.93
C ALA A 131 20.57 -11.06 8.22
N ASP A 132 21.36 -12.02 8.74
CA ASP A 132 21.39 -13.40 8.22
C ASP A 132 20.08 -14.13 8.50
N ASP A 133 19.42 -13.88 9.64
CA ASP A 133 18.09 -14.43 9.91
C ASP A 133 17.06 -13.88 8.91
N ALA A 134 17.11 -12.59 8.62
CA ALA A 134 16.24 -11.97 7.61
C ALA A 134 16.49 -12.53 6.20
N GLU A 135 17.74 -12.82 5.84
CA GLU A 135 18.13 -13.48 4.59
C GLU A 135 17.57 -14.91 4.52
N ASN A 136 17.68 -15.67 5.60
CA ASN A 136 17.16 -17.04 5.70
C ASN A 136 15.62 -17.05 5.61
N ALA A 137 14.94 -16.07 6.22
CA ALA A 137 13.51 -15.92 6.11
C ALA A 137 13.07 -15.62 4.67
N ALA A 138 13.82 -14.74 3.95
CA ALA A 138 13.55 -14.44 2.55
C ALA A 138 13.75 -15.68 1.65
N LYS A 139 14.81 -16.45 1.88
CA LYS A 139 15.03 -17.73 1.19
C LYS A 139 13.88 -18.70 1.45
N LYS A 140 13.43 -18.82 2.70
CA LYS A 140 12.32 -19.71 3.07
C LYS A 140 11.01 -19.28 2.42
N LEU A 141 10.73 -17.98 2.34
CA LEU A 141 9.57 -17.46 1.63
C LEU A 141 9.58 -17.87 0.16
N ARG A 142 10.72 -17.70 -0.52
CA ARG A 142 10.85 -18.09 -1.94
C ARG A 142 10.65 -19.58 -2.15
N GLU A 143 11.10 -20.42 -1.22
CA GLU A 143 10.87 -21.88 -1.23
C GLU A 143 9.38 -22.21 -1.06
N VAL A 144 8.75 -21.69 0.00
CA VAL A 144 7.34 -21.96 0.34
C VAL A 144 6.39 -21.50 -0.77
N TRP A 145 6.67 -20.37 -1.38
CA TRP A 145 5.86 -19.84 -2.48
C TRP A 145 6.31 -20.30 -3.86
N SER A 146 7.31 -21.21 -3.93
CA SER A 146 7.83 -21.78 -5.18
C SER A 146 8.29 -20.73 -6.21
N LEU A 147 8.91 -19.65 -5.74
CA LEU A 147 9.34 -18.52 -6.58
C LEU A 147 10.65 -18.81 -7.33
N GLY A 148 11.39 -19.87 -6.97
CA GLY A 148 12.69 -20.16 -7.56
C GLY A 148 13.72 -19.06 -7.37
N TYR A 149 14.64 -18.94 -8.34
CA TYR A 149 15.71 -17.92 -8.34
C TYR A 149 15.46 -16.78 -9.34
N ASP A 150 14.39 -16.84 -10.11
CA ASP A 150 14.10 -15.85 -11.13
C ASP A 150 13.54 -14.54 -10.54
N PRO A 151 13.64 -13.41 -11.26
CA PRO A 151 13.01 -12.17 -10.90
C PRO A 151 11.49 -12.34 -10.75
N ILE A 152 10.91 -11.72 -9.73
CA ILE A 152 9.46 -11.72 -9.50
C ILE A 152 8.83 -10.72 -10.48
N PRO A 153 7.93 -11.14 -11.39
CA PRO A 153 7.35 -10.24 -12.39
C PRO A 153 6.49 -9.12 -11.79
N GLY A 154 5.62 -9.48 -10.83
CA GLY A 154 4.72 -8.56 -10.12
C GLY A 154 4.63 -8.92 -8.65
N VAL A 155 5.16 -8.07 -7.78
CA VAL A 155 5.13 -8.29 -6.32
C VAL A 155 3.70 -8.10 -5.78
N VAL A 156 3.01 -7.05 -6.23
CA VAL A 156 1.65 -6.74 -5.76
C VAL A 156 0.69 -7.86 -6.16
N GLU A 157 0.75 -8.32 -7.41
CA GLU A 157 -0.08 -9.43 -7.90
C GLU A 157 0.22 -10.72 -7.14
N MET A 158 1.49 -11.05 -6.95
CA MET A 158 1.92 -12.20 -6.14
C MET A 158 1.32 -12.16 -4.72
N LEU A 159 1.33 -11.01 -4.06
CA LEU A 159 0.75 -10.83 -2.73
C LEU A 159 -0.78 -11.04 -2.75
N GLU A 160 -1.47 -10.48 -3.75
CA GLU A 160 -2.91 -10.68 -3.93
C GLU A 160 -3.25 -12.16 -4.15
N ASP A 161 -2.46 -12.88 -4.94
CA ASP A 161 -2.64 -14.32 -5.19
C ASP A 161 -2.41 -15.16 -3.93
N LYS A 162 -1.55 -14.71 -3.01
CA LYS A 162 -1.35 -15.33 -1.69
C LYS A 162 -2.38 -14.91 -0.64
N GLY A 163 -3.38 -14.14 -1.03
CA GLY A 163 -4.53 -13.76 -0.19
C GLY A 163 -4.38 -12.47 0.59
N TYR A 164 -3.24 -11.76 0.49
CA TYR A 164 -3.09 -10.42 1.06
C TYR A 164 -4.03 -9.44 0.36
N LYS A 165 -4.64 -8.53 1.11
CA LYS A 165 -5.47 -7.47 0.56
C LYS A 165 -4.59 -6.26 0.32
N VAL A 166 -4.21 -6.03 -0.93
CA VAL A 166 -3.38 -4.89 -1.29
C VAL A 166 -4.27 -3.73 -1.73
N ILE A 167 -4.10 -2.57 -1.10
CA ILE A 167 -4.90 -1.37 -1.34
C ILE A 167 -3.97 -0.23 -1.68
N GLU A 168 -4.26 0.48 -2.76
CA GLU A 168 -3.60 1.74 -3.10
C GLU A 168 -4.49 2.92 -2.76
N LEU A 169 -3.91 3.94 -2.13
CA LEU A 169 -4.64 5.18 -1.84
C LEU A 169 -3.75 6.41 -2.00
N ASP A 170 -4.41 7.53 -2.24
CA ASP A 170 -3.76 8.84 -2.25
C ASP A 170 -3.36 9.20 -0.82
N ALA A 171 -2.06 9.38 -0.60
CA ALA A 171 -1.45 9.63 0.68
C ALA A 171 -0.43 10.78 0.61
N PRO A 172 -0.18 11.49 1.72
CA PRO A 172 0.77 12.59 1.77
C PRO A 172 2.20 12.14 1.48
N ASP A 173 3.07 13.12 1.20
CA ASP A 173 4.49 12.85 1.10
C ASP A 173 5.05 12.42 2.46
N GLY A 174 5.92 11.40 2.42
CA GLY A 174 6.42 10.76 3.63
C GLY A 174 5.68 9.48 4.03
N PHE A 175 4.50 9.21 3.47
CA PHE A 175 3.84 7.90 3.56
C PHE A 175 4.24 7.04 2.35
N ASP A 176 4.71 5.83 2.58
CA ASP A 176 5.04 4.86 1.53
C ASP A 176 4.08 3.66 1.54
N GLY A 177 3.80 3.11 2.72
CA GLY A 177 2.91 1.99 2.91
C GLY A 177 2.66 1.71 4.40
N MET A 178 1.70 0.90 4.72
CA MET A 178 1.45 0.39 6.05
C MET A 178 0.81 -1.00 6.01
N LYS A 179 1.04 -1.78 7.06
CA LYS A 179 0.29 -3.00 7.32
C LYS A 179 -0.89 -2.74 8.25
N ALA A 180 -1.92 -3.56 8.13
CA ALA A 180 -3.00 -3.65 9.09
C ALA A 180 -3.60 -5.06 9.09
N ASP A 181 -4.30 -5.42 10.15
CA ASP A 181 -5.05 -6.68 10.25
C ASP A 181 -6.54 -6.38 10.45
N VAL A 182 -7.39 -7.16 9.79
CA VAL A 182 -8.85 -7.11 9.91
C VAL A 182 -9.39 -8.53 9.95
N ASP A 183 -9.94 -8.96 11.07
CA ASP A 183 -10.61 -10.26 11.24
C ASP A 183 -9.79 -11.44 10.65
N GLY A 184 -8.50 -11.48 10.94
CA GLY A 184 -7.57 -12.49 10.44
C GLY A 184 -7.11 -12.29 8.99
N LYS A 185 -7.60 -11.28 8.30
CA LYS A 185 -7.13 -10.88 6.97
C LYS A 185 -5.95 -9.92 7.09
N ARG A 186 -4.90 -10.13 6.30
CA ARG A 186 -3.70 -9.28 6.27
C ARG A 186 -3.82 -8.25 5.16
N ILE A 187 -3.73 -6.98 5.55
CA ILE A 187 -3.91 -5.83 4.68
C ILE A 187 -2.55 -5.15 4.47
N ILE A 188 -2.23 -4.82 3.23
CA ILE A 188 -1.08 -4.01 2.86
C ILE A 188 -1.60 -2.78 2.13
N VAL A 189 -1.34 -1.61 2.69
CA VAL A 189 -1.72 -0.32 2.09
C VAL A 189 -0.49 0.32 1.49
N LEU A 190 -0.58 0.74 0.24
CA LEU A 190 0.50 1.37 -0.51
C LEU A 190 0.09 2.76 -0.98
N LYS A 191 1.05 3.67 -1.05
CA LYS A 191 0.83 4.96 -1.68
C LYS A 191 0.61 4.77 -3.19
N LYS A 192 -0.44 5.40 -3.71
CA LYS A 192 -0.69 5.45 -5.14
C LYS A 192 0.34 6.32 -5.83
N SER A 193 0.95 5.80 -6.89
CA SER A 193 1.90 6.58 -7.70
C SER A 193 1.15 7.65 -8.50
N VAL A 194 1.57 8.91 -8.37
CA VAL A 194 0.93 10.06 -9.03
C VAL A 194 1.35 10.19 -10.49
N LYS A 195 2.58 9.80 -10.81
CA LYS A 195 3.14 9.91 -12.17
C LYS A 195 3.36 8.54 -12.81
N GLN A 196 3.05 8.40 -14.08
CA GLN A 196 3.40 7.22 -14.86
C GLN A 196 4.92 7.04 -14.88
N GLY A 197 5.41 5.87 -14.43
CA GLY A 197 6.83 5.54 -14.37
C GLY A 197 7.52 5.91 -13.06
N GLU A 198 6.85 6.59 -12.13
CA GLU A 198 7.39 6.81 -10.79
C GLU A 198 7.35 5.52 -9.97
N ASP A 199 8.54 5.12 -9.60
CA ASP A 199 8.91 4.31 -8.46
C ASP A 199 8.24 2.93 -8.31
N VAL A 200 7.99 2.26 -9.44
CA VAL A 200 7.59 0.85 -9.45
C VAL A 200 8.53 0.03 -8.55
N VAL A 201 9.83 0.29 -8.63
CA VAL A 201 10.87 -0.39 -7.83
C VAL A 201 10.71 -0.13 -6.35
N ARG A 202 10.42 1.12 -5.95
CA ARG A 202 10.18 1.50 -4.56
C ARG A 202 8.91 0.84 -4.02
N LYS A 203 7.83 0.83 -4.81
CA LYS A 203 6.58 0.18 -4.44
C LYS A 203 6.76 -1.31 -4.16
N ARG A 204 7.53 -2.01 -5.01
CA ARG A 204 7.89 -3.43 -4.81
C ARG A 204 8.56 -3.66 -3.46
N LEU A 205 9.59 -2.84 -3.18
CA LEU A 205 10.32 -2.92 -1.93
C LEU A 205 9.41 -2.62 -0.73
N THR A 206 8.56 -1.59 -0.83
CA THR A 206 7.60 -1.23 0.21
C THR A 206 6.59 -2.35 0.46
N ALA A 207 6.01 -2.93 -0.57
CA ALA A 207 5.05 -4.03 -0.43
C ALA A 207 5.67 -5.24 0.30
N LEU A 208 6.91 -5.61 -0.02
CA LEU A 208 7.65 -6.67 0.66
C LEU A 208 8.09 -6.26 2.07
N HIS A 209 8.31 -4.98 2.32
CA HIS A 209 8.60 -4.46 3.64
C HIS A 209 7.39 -4.58 4.58
N GLU A 210 6.20 -4.24 4.10
CA GLU A 210 4.97 -4.46 4.87
C GLU A 210 4.66 -5.97 5.03
N LEU A 211 5.01 -6.79 4.04
CA LEU A 211 4.99 -8.25 4.18
C LEU A 211 5.91 -8.73 5.30
N ALA A 212 7.13 -8.18 5.42
CA ALA A 212 8.06 -8.55 6.50
C ALA A 212 7.43 -8.29 7.87
N HIS A 213 6.78 -7.15 8.06
CA HIS A 213 6.06 -6.84 9.31
C HIS A 213 4.89 -7.79 9.60
N HIS A 214 4.25 -8.39 8.58
CA HIS A 214 3.20 -9.39 8.76
C HIS A 214 3.75 -10.80 9.05
N SER A 215 4.95 -11.09 8.60
CA SER A 215 5.44 -12.47 8.45
C SER A 215 6.55 -12.84 9.42
N LEU A 216 7.28 -11.84 9.95
CA LEU A 216 8.46 -12.01 10.77
C LEU A 216 8.18 -11.66 12.24
N GLN A 217 8.81 -12.40 13.12
CA GLN A 217 8.82 -12.12 14.56
C GLN A 217 10.20 -11.62 14.97
N PHE A 218 10.27 -10.42 15.52
CA PHE A 218 11.53 -9.82 15.94
C PHE A 218 11.75 -9.99 17.45
N SER A 219 13.01 -10.15 17.84
CA SER A 219 13.39 -10.17 19.26
C SER A 219 13.04 -8.84 19.93
N LYS A 220 12.45 -8.91 21.11
CA LYS A 220 12.12 -7.72 21.92
C LYS A 220 13.34 -6.89 22.35
N LYS A 221 14.55 -7.44 22.17
CA LYS A 221 15.82 -6.76 22.50
C LYS A 221 16.30 -5.82 21.40
N ILE A 222 15.73 -5.93 20.19
CA ILE A 222 16.16 -5.14 19.03
C ILE A 222 15.40 -3.82 19.00
N PRO A 223 16.09 -2.68 18.87
CA PRO A 223 15.42 -1.40 18.73
C PRO A 223 14.70 -1.28 17.37
N GLU A 224 13.61 -0.51 17.33
CA GLU A 224 12.76 -0.29 16.15
C GLU A 224 13.55 0.03 14.89
N LYS A 225 14.53 0.92 14.99
CA LYS A 225 15.37 1.30 13.85
C LYS A 225 16.13 0.10 13.24
N GLU A 226 16.45 -0.89 14.04
CA GLU A 226 17.12 -2.11 13.55
C GLU A 226 16.11 -3.07 12.93
N ILE A 227 14.91 -3.18 13.50
CA ILE A 227 13.79 -3.93 12.92
C ILE A 227 13.51 -3.43 11.49
N GLU A 228 13.45 -2.10 11.30
CA GLU A 228 13.26 -1.51 9.95
C GLU A 228 14.36 -1.92 8.96
N LYS A 229 15.62 -1.97 9.41
CA LYS A 229 16.71 -2.45 8.55
C LYS A 229 16.58 -3.94 8.22
N LEU A 230 16.18 -4.76 9.17
CA LEU A 230 15.96 -6.19 8.96
C LEU A 230 14.80 -6.43 7.98
N CYS A 231 13.72 -5.64 8.06
CA CYS A 231 12.65 -5.66 7.06
C CYS A 231 13.15 -5.26 5.66
N HIS A 232 14.02 -4.25 5.56
CA HIS A 232 14.65 -3.91 4.27
C HIS A 232 15.59 -5.00 3.76
N THR A 233 16.34 -5.67 4.64
CA THR A 233 17.18 -6.81 4.28
C THR A 233 16.34 -7.94 3.73
N PHE A 234 15.29 -8.35 4.43
CA PHE A 234 14.34 -9.36 3.97
C PHE A 234 13.76 -9.00 2.59
N SER A 235 13.22 -7.80 2.44
CA SER A 235 12.57 -7.34 1.21
C SER A 235 13.50 -7.36 0.01
N SER A 236 14.72 -6.86 0.21
CA SER A 236 15.73 -6.86 -0.85
C SER A 236 16.24 -8.27 -1.16
N ALA A 237 16.31 -9.17 -0.17
CA ALA A 237 16.66 -10.57 -0.35
C ALA A 237 15.58 -11.36 -1.11
N VAL A 238 14.31 -11.06 -0.86
CA VAL A 238 13.21 -11.61 -1.65
C VAL A 238 13.30 -11.15 -3.10
N LEU A 239 13.59 -9.87 -3.38
CA LEU A 239 13.72 -9.35 -4.75
C LEU A 239 14.95 -9.89 -5.46
N TYR A 240 16.10 -9.94 -4.80
CA TYR A 240 17.39 -10.29 -5.38
C TYR A 240 18.12 -11.28 -4.49
N PRO A 241 17.88 -12.61 -4.66
CA PRO A 241 18.43 -13.66 -3.82
C PRO A 241 19.96 -13.66 -3.74
N ALA A 242 20.51 -14.06 -2.57
CA ALA A 242 21.94 -14.01 -2.31
C ALA A 242 22.77 -14.77 -3.37
N ASP A 243 22.30 -15.95 -3.78
CA ASP A 243 23.01 -16.79 -4.75
C ASP A 243 23.13 -16.08 -6.11
N MET A 244 22.06 -15.41 -6.54
CA MET A 244 22.05 -14.65 -7.79
C MET A 244 22.85 -13.36 -7.68
N ALA A 245 22.75 -12.66 -6.56
CA ALA A 245 23.55 -11.45 -6.30
C ALA A 245 25.06 -11.76 -6.30
N LYS A 246 25.47 -12.84 -5.63
CA LYS A 246 26.88 -13.28 -5.63
C LYS A 246 27.36 -13.71 -7.01
N LYS A 247 26.51 -14.36 -7.80
CA LYS A 247 26.82 -14.79 -9.17
C LYS A 247 26.98 -13.60 -10.12
N GLU A 248 26.06 -12.62 -10.07
CA GLU A 248 26.03 -11.50 -11.02
C GLU A 248 26.98 -10.38 -10.63
N LEU A 249 27.10 -10.06 -9.33
CA LEU A 249 27.97 -8.98 -8.87
C LEU A 249 29.43 -9.41 -8.76
N SER A 250 29.72 -10.71 -8.58
CA SER A 250 31.05 -11.24 -8.27
C SER A 250 31.62 -10.73 -6.93
N LYS A 251 32.75 -11.26 -6.48
CA LYS A 251 33.44 -10.76 -5.28
C LYS A 251 34.47 -9.67 -5.62
N ASP A 252 34.92 -8.98 -4.59
CA ASP A 252 36.06 -8.03 -4.64
C ASP A 252 35.87 -6.91 -5.67
N ARG A 253 34.66 -6.33 -5.70
CA ARG A 253 34.30 -5.26 -6.60
C ARG A 253 34.70 -3.90 -6.01
N PHE A 254 35.46 -3.12 -6.77
CA PHE A 254 35.87 -1.75 -6.40
C PHE A 254 35.02 -0.68 -7.08
N HIS A 255 34.42 -1.02 -8.22
CA HIS A 255 33.61 -0.11 -9.04
C HIS A 255 32.37 -0.80 -9.59
N PHE A 256 31.31 -0.02 -9.75
CA PHE A 256 30.10 -0.40 -10.48
C PHE A 256 29.81 0.68 -11.52
N TYR A 257 29.56 0.26 -12.74
CA TYR A 257 29.17 1.17 -13.79
C TYR A 257 27.65 1.39 -13.78
N GLN A 258 27.23 2.61 -14.12
CA GLN A 258 25.82 2.97 -14.13
C GLN A 258 25.00 2.03 -15.05
N ASN A 259 25.51 1.72 -16.24
CA ASN A 259 24.84 0.83 -17.18
C ASN A 259 24.66 -0.58 -16.63
N GLU A 260 25.62 -1.09 -15.87
CA GLU A 260 25.51 -2.38 -15.19
C GLU A 260 24.39 -2.35 -14.14
N LEU A 261 24.33 -1.31 -13.33
CA LEU A 261 23.26 -1.13 -12.33
C LEU A 261 21.89 -0.97 -12.98
N MET A 262 21.80 -0.33 -14.15
CA MET A 262 20.58 -0.24 -14.94
C MET A 262 20.10 -1.64 -15.37
N LEU A 263 20.98 -2.48 -15.90
CA LEU A 263 20.65 -3.86 -16.28
C LEU A 263 20.13 -4.68 -15.10
N ILE A 264 20.76 -4.55 -13.93
CA ILE A 264 20.31 -5.21 -12.70
C ILE A 264 18.93 -4.70 -12.28
N LYS A 265 18.72 -3.37 -12.29
CA LYS A 265 17.44 -2.75 -11.96
C LYS A 265 16.33 -3.21 -12.92
N GLU A 266 16.60 -3.21 -14.20
CA GLU A 266 15.65 -3.61 -15.26
C GLU A 266 15.30 -5.10 -15.20
N ARG A 267 16.23 -5.94 -14.76
CA ARG A 267 16.00 -7.36 -14.58
C ARG A 267 15.27 -7.70 -13.28
N TRP A 268 15.75 -7.16 -12.15
CA TRP A 268 15.32 -7.58 -10.82
C TRP A 268 14.25 -6.67 -10.20
N GLY A 269 14.04 -5.49 -10.76
CA GLY A 269 13.15 -4.49 -10.18
C GLY A 269 13.59 -4.03 -8.79
N ILE A 270 14.90 -3.80 -8.63
CA ILE A 270 15.56 -3.36 -7.40
C ILE A 270 16.33 -2.08 -7.65
N SER A 271 16.35 -1.14 -6.68
CA SER A 271 17.06 0.14 -6.82
C SER A 271 18.58 -0.03 -6.68
N PHE A 272 19.35 0.92 -7.24
CA PHE A 272 20.79 0.96 -7.07
C PHE A 272 21.18 0.95 -5.60
N SER A 273 20.50 1.76 -4.78
CA SER A 273 20.73 1.82 -3.34
C SER A 273 20.55 0.46 -2.67
N ALA A 274 19.50 -0.28 -3.04
CA ALA A 274 19.24 -1.61 -2.49
C ALA A 274 20.25 -2.66 -2.99
N VAL A 275 20.71 -2.57 -4.25
CA VAL A 275 21.81 -3.42 -4.78
C VAL A 275 23.08 -3.22 -3.96
N PHE A 276 23.47 -1.96 -3.68
CA PHE A 276 24.66 -1.68 -2.87
C PHE A 276 24.52 -2.13 -1.42
N ALA A 277 23.35 -1.96 -0.82
CA ALA A 277 23.07 -2.48 0.53
C ALA A 277 23.20 -4.01 0.57
N ARG A 278 22.69 -4.72 -0.43
CA ARG A 278 22.87 -6.17 -0.55
C ARG A 278 24.32 -6.55 -0.77
N ALA A 279 25.03 -5.86 -1.66
CA ALA A 279 26.44 -6.13 -1.93
C ALA A 279 27.30 -5.97 -0.67
N LEU A 280 26.99 -4.99 0.17
CA LEU A 280 27.65 -4.82 1.47
C LEU A 280 27.29 -5.97 2.43
N HIS A 281 26.01 -6.29 2.57
CA HIS A 281 25.56 -7.36 3.46
C HIS A 281 26.15 -8.73 3.07
N LEU A 282 26.24 -9.01 1.78
CA LEU A 282 26.79 -10.27 1.26
C LEU A 282 28.33 -10.29 1.22
N GLY A 283 29.02 -9.25 1.71
CA GLY A 283 30.48 -9.16 1.71
C GLY A 283 31.12 -9.03 0.31
N ILE A 284 30.34 -8.59 -0.69
CA ILE A 284 30.82 -8.40 -2.06
C ILE A 284 31.62 -7.08 -2.15
N ILE A 285 31.23 -6.08 -1.36
CA ILE A 285 31.93 -4.79 -1.24
C ILE A 285 32.24 -4.46 0.21
N THR A 286 33.21 -3.60 0.43
CA THR A 286 33.56 -3.10 1.76
C THR A 286 32.65 -1.91 2.17
N SER A 287 32.63 -1.61 3.47
CA SER A 287 31.94 -0.44 4.01
C SER A 287 32.46 0.88 3.44
N PHE A 288 33.75 0.94 3.05
CA PHE A 288 34.34 2.09 2.39
C PHE A 288 33.71 2.34 1.01
N ILE A 289 33.58 1.29 0.19
CA ILE A 289 32.96 1.39 -1.15
C ILE A 289 31.49 1.78 -1.03
N TYR A 290 30.77 1.20 -0.06
CA TYR A 290 29.36 1.55 0.21
C TYR A 290 29.20 3.02 0.61
N LYS A 291 30.04 3.55 1.49
CA LYS A 291 30.03 4.98 1.88
C LYS A 291 30.30 5.89 0.68
N ARG A 292 31.33 5.57 -0.12
CA ARG A 292 31.68 6.33 -1.33
C ARG A 292 30.54 6.33 -2.35
N PHE A 293 29.87 5.19 -2.53
CA PHE A 293 28.68 5.13 -3.38
C PHE A 293 27.58 6.08 -2.87
N ASN A 294 27.22 6.03 -1.59
CA ASN A 294 26.17 6.87 -1.04
C ASN A 294 26.44 8.37 -1.20
N ILE A 295 27.69 8.79 -1.09
CA ILE A 295 28.09 10.19 -1.34
C ILE A 295 27.82 10.55 -2.81
N GLY A 296 28.41 9.81 -3.76
CA GLY A 296 28.23 10.08 -5.19
C GLY A 296 26.76 9.92 -5.68
N TYR A 297 26.00 9.02 -5.07
CA TYR A 297 24.58 8.81 -5.34
C TYR A 297 23.73 10.03 -4.99
N ARG A 298 24.04 10.68 -3.86
CA ARG A 298 23.38 11.92 -3.41
C ARG A 298 23.83 13.13 -4.21
N GLU A 299 25.13 13.29 -4.43
CA GLU A 299 25.71 14.40 -5.22
C GLU A 299 25.13 14.45 -6.62
N ARG A 300 24.98 13.30 -7.27
CA ARG A 300 24.37 13.17 -8.61
C ARG A 300 22.86 13.18 -8.59
N LYS A 301 22.22 13.36 -7.43
CA LYS A 301 20.76 13.36 -7.23
C LYS A 301 20.07 12.09 -7.75
N LEU A 302 20.79 10.97 -7.84
CA LEU A 302 20.23 9.70 -8.31
C LEU A 302 19.13 9.17 -7.36
N HIS A 303 19.16 9.53 -6.08
CA HIS A 303 18.12 9.22 -5.12
C HIS A 303 16.75 9.84 -5.46
N LEU A 304 16.70 10.86 -6.32
CA LEU A 304 15.46 11.49 -6.80
C LEU A 304 14.98 10.87 -8.11
N ASN A 305 15.92 10.46 -8.96
CA ASN A 305 15.59 9.86 -10.25
C ASN A 305 16.74 8.93 -10.70
N GLU A 306 16.58 7.65 -10.39
CA GLU A 306 17.53 6.63 -10.87
C GLU A 306 17.25 6.29 -12.35
N PRO A 307 18.28 6.18 -13.19
CA PRO A 307 18.13 5.71 -14.57
C PRO A 307 17.73 4.22 -14.62
N GLY A 308 17.25 3.77 -15.78
CA GLY A 308 16.72 2.42 -15.99
C GLY A 308 15.25 2.28 -15.55
N LYS A 309 14.47 1.47 -16.27
CA LYS A 309 13.03 1.27 -16.00
C LYS A 309 12.73 -0.21 -15.85
N PHE A 310 12.16 -0.61 -14.72
CA PHE A 310 11.57 -1.93 -14.57
C PHE A 310 10.15 -1.92 -15.15
N MET A 311 9.90 -2.82 -16.11
CA MET A 311 8.64 -2.87 -16.86
C MET A 311 7.60 -3.77 -16.20
N SER A 312 7.10 -3.38 -15.05
CA SER A 312 5.99 -4.05 -14.37
C SER A 312 4.86 -3.09 -14.00
N LYS A 313 3.66 -3.62 -13.89
CA LYS A 313 2.49 -2.90 -13.40
C LYS A 313 2.24 -3.26 -11.93
N GLU A 314 3.00 -2.68 -11.02
CA GLU A 314 2.78 -2.90 -9.58
C GLU A 314 1.52 -2.17 -9.09
N LYS A 315 0.36 -2.74 -9.43
CA LYS A 315 -0.97 -2.22 -9.04
C LYS A 315 -1.84 -3.36 -8.56
N PRO A 316 -2.64 -3.17 -7.50
CA PRO A 316 -3.64 -4.14 -7.11
C PRO A 316 -4.74 -4.23 -8.17
N VAL A 317 -5.07 -5.45 -8.59
CA VAL A 317 -6.06 -5.72 -9.63
C VAL A 317 -7.15 -6.68 -9.19
N LYS A 318 -6.96 -7.37 -8.06
CA LYS A 318 -7.88 -8.42 -7.60
C LYS A 318 -9.28 -7.88 -7.32
N MET A 319 -9.39 -6.72 -6.67
CA MET A 319 -10.69 -6.08 -6.44
C MET A 319 -11.41 -5.77 -7.75
N GLN A 320 -10.70 -5.27 -8.76
CA GLN A 320 -11.26 -5.02 -10.09
C GLN A 320 -11.68 -6.32 -10.79
N ARG A 321 -10.87 -7.39 -10.69
CA ARG A 321 -11.23 -8.72 -11.21
C ARG A 321 -12.52 -9.26 -10.55
N LEU A 322 -12.67 -9.10 -9.23
CA LEU A 322 -13.89 -9.50 -8.51
C LEU A 322 -15.12 -8.72 -8.98
N VAL A 323 -14.99 -7.42 -9.23
CA VAL A 323 -16.08 -6.59 -9.77
C VAL A 323 -16.51 -7.09 -11.13
N TYR A 324 -15.61 -7.32 -12.07
CA TYR A 324 -15.96 -7.85 -13.39
C TYR A 324 -16.56 -9.26 -13.33
N MET A 325 -16.05 -10.10 -12.42
CA MET A 325 -16.63 -11.41 -12.17
C MET A 325 -18.06 -11.31 -11.65
N GLY A 326 -18.32 -10.39 -10.71
CA GLY A 326 -19.65 -10.16 -10.15
C GLY A 326 -20.65 -9.64 -11.21
N LEU A 327 -20.20 -8.75 -12.09
CA LEU A 327 -21.01 -8.28 -13.21
C LEU A 327 -21.33 -9.40 -14.21
N SER A 328 -20.35 -10.18 -14.61
CA SER A 328 -20.54 -11.27 -15.57
C SER A 328 -21.41 -12.42 -15.06
N LYS A 329 -21.50 -12.57 -13.73
CA LYS A 329 -22.39 -13.52 -13.05
C LYS A 329 -23.76 -12.92 -12.69
N GLU A 330 -24.02 -11.67 -13.06
CA GLU A 330 -25.25 -10.93 -12.71
C GLU A 330 -25.49 -10.80 -11.19
N ILE A 331 -24.42 -10.95 -10.39
CA ILE A 331 -24.47 -10.76 -8.94
C ILE A 331 -24.43 -9.26 -8.59
N LEU A 332 -23.73 -8.46 -9.39
CA LEU A 332 -23.57 -7.02 -9.22
C LEU A 332 -24.30 -6.25 -10.32
N THR A 333 -24.96 -5.18 -9.93
CA THR A 333 -25.39 -4.12 -10.85
C THR A 333 -24.22 -3.19 -11.19
N ILE A 334 -24.38 -2.39 -12.25
CA ILE A 334 -23.37 -1.37 -12.63
C ILE A 334 -23.15 -0.36 -11.49
N ASN A 335 -24.20 0.00 -10.75
CA ASN A 335 -24.10 0.94 -9.64
C ASN A 335 -23.31 0.36 -8.47
N GLU A 336 -23.53 -0.89 -8.11
CA GLU A 336 -22.76 -1.61 -7.07
C GLU A 336 -21.31 -1.79 -7.50
N ALA A 337 -21.07 -2.17 -8.75
CA ALA A 337 -19.72 -2.27 -9.31
C ALA A 337 -18.94 -0.95 -9.18
N ALA A 338 -19.57 0.17 -9.52
CA ALA A 338 -19.01 1.50 -9.39
C ALA A 338 -18.75 1.87 -7.91
N TYR A 339 -19.68 1.52 -7.00
CA TYR A 339 -19.51 1.70 -5.56
C TYR A 339 -18.26 0.97 -5.04
N TYR A 340 -18.11 -0.33 -5.36
CA TYR A 340 -16.95 -1.10 -4.91
C TYR A 340 -15.63 -0.51 -5.43
N LEU A 341 -15.58 -0.01 -6.66
CA LEU A 341 -14.39 0.64 -7.21
C LEU A 341 -14.20 2.11 -6.78
N GLY A 342 -15.12 2.65 -5.98
CA GLY A 342 -15.04 4.02 -5.48
C GLY A 342 -15.15 5.09 -6.57
N MET A 343 -15.94 4.83 -7.61
CA MET A 343 -16.16 5.78 -8.72
C MET A 343 -17.65 5.98 -9.02
N SER A 344 -17.99 6.99 -9.80
CA SER A 344 -19.36 7.19 -10.25
C SER A 344 -19.79 6.13 -11.27
N ALA A 345 -21.07 5.76 -11.26
CA ALA A 345 -21.64 4.79 -12.21
C ALA A 345 -21.46 5.25 -13.68
N TRP A 346 -21.54 6.55 -13.94
CA TRP A 346 -21.31 7.10 -15.27
C TRP A 346 -19.85 6.87 -15.75
N LYS A 347 -18.86 7.19 -14.90
CA LYS A 347 -17.45 6.96 -15.21
C LYS A 347 -17.13 5.47 -15.38
N PHE A 348 -17.78 4.61 -14.61
CA PHE A 348 -17.63 3.18 -14.75
C PHE A 348 -18.20 2.67 -16.06
N LYS A 349 -19.39 3.14 -16.47
CA LYS A 349 -20.02 2.80 -17.77
C LYS A 349 -19.14 3.16 -18.96
N GLU A 350 -18.47 4.33 -18.92
CA GLU A 350 -17.54 4.74 -20.00
C GLU A 350 -16.34 3.78 -20.14
N GLN A 351 -15.93 3.13 -19.06
CA GLN A 351 -14.83 2.17 -19.05
C GLN A 351 -15.26 0.75 -19.44
N LEU A 352 -16.58 0.50 -19.50
CA LEU A 352 -17.14 -0.82 -19.71
C LEU A 352 -17.24 -1.10 -21.23
N HIS A 353 -16.26 -1.85 -21.75
CA HIS A 353 -16.28 -2.32 -23.13
C HIS A 353 -16.61 -3.81 -23.12
N GLN A 354 -17.85 -4.16 -23.55
CA GLN A 354 -18.25 -5.56 -23.73
C GLN A 354 -17.72 -6.09 -25.08
N ILE A 355 -17.21 -7.32 -25.04
CA ILE A 355 -16.73 -8.01 -26.25
C ILE A 355 -17.78 -9.01 -26.74
N VAL A 356 -18.59 -9.57 -25.83
CA VAL A 356 -19.65 -10.54 -26.14
C VAL A 356 -20.92 -10.15 -25.41
#